data_3e4e5eca7eb4441a382def8d1765f21c
#
_entry.id   3e4e5eca7eb4441a382def8d1765f21c
#
_cell.length_a   1.000
_cell.length_b   1.000
_cell.length_c   1.000
_cell.angle_alpha   90.00
_cell.angle_beta   90.00
_cell.angle_gamma   90.00
#
_symmetry.space_group_name_H-M   'P 1'
#
loop_
_entity.id
_entity.type
_entity.pdbx_description
1 polymer ?
#
loop_
_entity_poly.entity_id
_entity_poly.type
_entity_poly.pdbx_seq_one_letter_code
_entity_poly.pdbx_strand_id
1 'polypeptide(L)'
;MSDAIDVNRIRAKDKGLKNLSFISYDGIDFPFEAGSFDLVVTRYALHHFPDIEHSISEVCRVLKDQGALFISDPSPNDCDKDRFVDDYMRLKKDGHIKFYTKREWVDICSKCGLQLSDDFESLIRFPKKKDTAFVYEKVLQKHDKAVIDSYDLLETEKELFITERVNNILFEKV
;
A
#
# COMPACT_ATOMS: atom_id res chain seq x y z
N MET A 1 -3.50 -12.16 -13.62
CA MET A 1 -4.53 -11.23 -13.07
C MET A 1 -5.96 -11.67 -13.35
N SER A 2 -6.29 -12.28 -14.53
CA SER A 2 -7.63 -12.78 -14.85
C SER A 2 -8.19 -13.73 -13.78
N ASP A 3 -7.39 -14.68 -13.31
CA ASP A 3 -7.80 -15.71 -12.35
C ASP A 3 -8.29 -15.15 -11.01
N ALA A 4 -7.62 -14.09 -10.49
CA ALA A 4 -8.02 -13.46 -9.23
C ALA A 4 -9.38 -12.74 -9.34
N ILE A 5 -9.63 -12.07 -10.46
CA ILE A 5 -10.89 -11.39 -10.74
C ILE A 5 -12.03 -12.41 -10.83
N ASP A 6 -11.80 -13.51 -11.54
CA ASP A 6 -12.84 -14.54 -11.72
C ASP A 6 -13.16 -15.24 -10.40
N VAL A 7 -12.16 -15.56 -9.58
CA VAL A 7 -12.38 -16.09 -8.23
C VAL A 7 -13.19 -15.11 -7.37
N ASN A 8 -12.89 -13.82 -7.44
CA ASN A 8 -13.61 -12.82 -6.66
C ASN A 8 -15.04 -12.59 -7.16
N ARG A 9 -15.29 -12.68 -8.48
CA ARG A 9 -16.65 -12.66 -9.05
C ARG A 9 -17.50 -13.83 -8.55
N ILE A 10 -16.93 -15.05 -8.51
CA ILE A 10 -17.61 -16.23 -7.96
C ILE A 10 -17.94 -16.00 -6.48
N ARG A 11 -16.97 -15.57 -5.67
CA ARG A 11 -17.18 -15.28 -4.23
C ARG A 11 -18.26 -14.23 -3.98
N ALA A 12 -18.28 -13.16 -4.79
CA ALA A 12 -19.29 -12.12 -4.68
C ALA A 12 -20.69 -12.67 -4.99
N LYS A 13 -20.81 -13.49 -6.05
CA LYS A 13 -22.07 -14.18 -6.42
C LYS A 13 -22.54 -15.10 -5.30
N ASP A 14 -21.66 -15.94 -4.74
CA ASP A 14 -21.98 -16.88 -3.67
C ASP A 14 -22.47 -16.18 -2.40
N LYS A 15 -21.96 -14.95 -2.15
CA LYS A 15 -22.39 -14.08 -1.05
C LYS A 15 -23.62 -13.23 -1.37
N GLY A 16 -24.19 -13.34 -2.57
CA GLY A 16 -25.35 -12.57 -3.00
C GLY A 16 -25.09 -11.06 -3.18
N LEU A 17 -23.83 -10.64 -3.36
CA LEU A 17 -23.46 -9.24 -3.55
C LEU A 17 -23.82 -8.82 -4.99
N LYS A 18 -24.83 -7.94 -5.13
CA LYS A 18 -25.33 -7.48 -6.44
C LYS A 18 -24.81 -6.12 -6.87
N ASN A 19 -24.23 -5.36 -5.94
CA ASN A 19 -23.71 -4.00 -6.12
C ASN A 19 -22.20 -3.94 -6.23
N LEU A 20 -21.55 -5.04 -6.61
CA LEU A 20 -20.11 -5.16 -6.73
C LEU A 20 -19.74 -5.59 -8.14
N SER A 21 -18.81 -4.90 -8.78
CA SER A 21 -18.23 -5.22 -10.07
C SER A 21 -16.71 -5.30 -9.98
N PHE A 22 -16.10 -6.10 -10.85
CA PHE A 22 -14.65 -6.28 -10.94
C PHE A 22 -14.19 -5.93 -12.36
N ILE A 23 -13.26 -5.00 -12.45
CA ILE A 23 -12.73 -4.49 -13.70
C ILE A 23 -11.22 -4.76 -13.73
N SER A 24 -10.73 -5.29 -14.84
CA SER A 24 -9.30 -5.39 -15.12
C SER A 24 -8.87 -4.19 -15.95
N TYR A 25 -7.69 -3.64 -15.66
CA TYR A 25 -7.09 -2.55 -16.43
C TYR A 25 -5.57 -2.79 -16.55
N ASP A 26 -4.89 -1.99 -17.32
CA ASP A 26 -3.46 -2.15 -17.62
C ASP A 26 -2.51 -1.75 -16.49
N GLY A 27 -3.06 -1.12 -15.43
CA GLY A 27 -2.27 -0.66 -14.29
C GLY A 27 -1.71 0.76 -14.47
N ILE A 28 -2.10 1.46 -15.53
CA ILE A 28 -1.66 2.81 -15.87
C ILE A 28 -2.84 3.78 -15.74
N ASP A 29 -3.77 3.74 -16.71
CA ASP A 29 -4.91 4.64 -16.74
C ASP A 29 -6.17 3.96 -16.18
N PHE A 30 -6.92 4.64 -15.33
CA PHE A 30 -8.16 4.09 -14.81
C PHE A 30 -9.26 4.10 -15.88
N PRO A 31 -9.91 2.96 -16.17
CA PRO A 31 -10.91 2.84 -17.23
C PRO A 31 -12.26 3.44 -16.82
N PHE A 32 -12.24 4.64 -16.26
CA PHE A 32 -13.41 5.37 -15.78
C PHE A 32 -13.38 6.82 -16.27
N GLU A 33 -14.55 7.42 -16.44
CA GLU A 33 -14.68 8.83 -16.75
C GLU A 33 -14.31 9.72 -15.56
N ALA A 34 -13.94 10.96 -15.83
CA ALA A 34 -13.68 11.94 -14.80
C ALA A 34 -14.95 12.15 -13.93
N GLY A 35 -14.77 12.36 -12.63
CA GLY A 35 -15.87 12.62 -11.71
C GLY A 35 -16.85 11.45 -11.54
N SER A 36 -16.40 10.21 -11.65
CA SER A 36 -17.24 9.01 -11.54
C SER A 36 -17.51 8.57 -10.10
N PHE A 37 -16.62 8.89 -9.16
CA PHE A 37 -16.65 8.32 -7.80
C PHE A 37 -16.75 9.37 -6.71
N ASP A 38 -17.55 9.08 -5.69
CA ASP A 38 -17.62 9.87 -4.47
C ASP A 38 -16.46 9.51 -3.51
N LEU A 39 -16.00 8.25 -3.57
CA LEU A 39 -14.92 7.73 -2.71
C LEU A 39 -14.05 6.74 -3.50
N VAL A 40 -12.75 6.90 -3.41
CA VAL A 40 -11.76 5.88 -3.81
C VAL A 40 -11.06 5.36 -2.57
N VAL A 41 -10.95 4.05 -2.45
CA VAL A 41 -10.29 3.38 -1.33
C VAL A 41 -9.16 2.51 -1.86
N THR A 42 -7.98 2.66 -1.28
CA THR A 42 -6.83 1.78 -1.54
C THR A 42 -6.29 1.21 -0.24
N ARG A 43 -5.96 -0.07 -0.26
CA ARG A 43 -5.42 -0.75 0.91
C ARG A 43 -4.35 -1.75 0.50
N TYR A 44 -3.14 -1.57 1.04
CA TYR A 44 -1.97 -2.44 0.79
C TYR A 44 -1.70 -2.65 -0.71
N ALA A 45 -1.73 -1.60 -1.50
CA ALA A 45 -1.60 -1.68 -2.95
C ALA A 45 -0.65 -0.65 -3.56
N LEU A 46 -0.69 0.61 -3.12
CA LEU A 46 0.01 1.70 -3.78
C LEU A 46 1.55 1.56 -3.76
N HIS A 47 2.09 0.83 -2.79
CA HIS A 47 3.53 0.53 -2.71
C HIS A 47 4.04 -0.39 -3.84
N HIS A 48 3.16 -0.92 -4.68
CA HIS A 48 3.48 -1.69 -5.88
C HIS A 48 3.38 -0.88 -7.18
N PHE A 49 2.91 0.36 -7.11
CA PHE A 49 2.67 1.17 -8.31
C PHE A 49 3.96 1.86 -8.76
N PRO A 50 4.41 1.65 -10.02
CA PRO A 50 5.68 2.17 -10.50
C PRO A 50 5.68 3.69 -10.70
N ASP A 51 4.53 4.27 -11.06
CA ASP A 51 4.33 5.72 -11.20
C ASP A 51 3.21 6.16 -10.25
N ILE A 52 3.58 6.45 -9.02
CA ILE A 52 2.63 6.83 -7.99
C ILE A 52 2.01 8.20 -8.24
N GLU A 53 2.75 9.14 -8.81
CA GLU A 53 2.25 10.49 -9.10
C GLU A 53 1.16 10.43 -10.18
N HIS A 54 1.39 9.67 -11.24
CA HIS A 54 0.38 9.43 -12.27
C HIS A 54 -0.85 8.73 -11.69
N SER A 55 -0.64 7.68 -10.88
CA SER A 55 -1.75 6.93 -10.26
C SER A 55 -2.62 7.81 -9.37
N ILE A 56 -2.03 8.69 -8.56
CA ILE A 56 -2.79 9.64 -7.72
C ILE A 56 -3.47 10.71 -8.57
N SER A 57 -2.87 11.15 -9.67
CA SER A 57 -3.52 12.05 -10.63
C SER A 57 -4.78 11.41 -11.24
N GLU A 58 -4.71 10.12 -11.60
CA GLU A 58 -5.86 9.36 -12.08
C GLU A 58 -6.94 9.20 -11.01
N VAL A 59 -6.56 8.95 -9.74
CA VAL A 59 -7.51 8.96 -8.62
C VAL A 59 -8.21 10.31 -8.54
N CYS A 60 -7.47 11.41 -8.59
CA CYS A 60 -8.04 12.75 -8.54
C CYS A 60 -8.97 13.03 -9.73
N ARG A 61 -8.62 12.57 -10.93
CA ARG A 61 -9.44 12.70 -12.14
C ARG A 61 -10.79 12.01 -12.00
N VAL A 62 -10.79 10.77 -11.49
CA VAL A 62 -12.03 9.98 -11.38
C VAL A 62 -12.88 10.35 -10.16
N LEU A 63 -12.33 11.05 -9.18
CA LEU A 63 -13.09 11.59 -8.05
C LEU A 63 -13.93 12.77 -8.49
N LYS A 64 -15.18 12.82 -8.01
CA LYS A 64 -16.04 14.00 -8.08
C LYS A 64 -15.45 15.16 -7.28
N ASP A 65 -15.92 16.36 -7.53
CA ASP A 65 -15.68 17.50 -6.63
C ASP A 65 -16.21 17.15 -5.23
N GLN A 66 -15.44 17.47 -4.19
CA GLN A 66 -15.70 17.05 -2.80
C GLN A 66 -15.68 15.53 -2.57
N GLY A 67 -15.25 14.75 -3.54
CA GLY A 67 -15.00 13.31 -3.38
C GLY A 67 -13.76 13.04 -2.51
N ALA A 68 -13.65 11.84 -1.96
CA ALA A 68 -12.61 11.48 -1.02
C ALA A 68 -11.72 10.33 -1.50
N LEU A 69 -10.44 10.36 -1.10
CA LEU A 69 -9.49 9.26 -1.23
C LEU A 69 -9.11 8.76 0.17
N PHE A 70 -9.31 7.47 0.43
CA PHE A 70 -8.80 6.83 1.62
C PHE A 70 -7.62 5.90 1.27
N ILE A 71 -6.46 6.16 1.87
CA ILE A 71 -5.24 5.35 1.76
C ILE A 71 -5.01 4.61 3.06
N SER A 72 -4.84 3.28 2.99
CA SER A 72 -4.38 2.44 4.09
C SER A 72 -3.17 1.63 3.62
N ASP A 73 -1.96 2.13 3.87
CA ASP A 73 -0.73 1.52 3.36
C ASP A 73 0.39 1.57 4.41
N PRO A 74 1.27 0.55 4.47
CA PRO A 74 2.39 0.57 5.39
C PRO A 74 3.33 1.76 5.16
N SER A 75 4.00 2.14 6.23
CA SER A 75 4.94 3.26 6.27
C SER A 75 6.24 2.86 6.93
N PRO A 76 7.39 3.37 6.49
CA PRO A 76 8.62 3.20 7.25
C PRO A 76 8.50 3.87 8.61
N ASN A 77 9.17 3.30 9.62
CA ASN A 77 9.31 3.92 10.93
C ASN A 77 10.14 5.21 10.81
N ASP A 78 9.94 6.18 11.71
CA ASP A 78 10.58 7.50 11.64
C ASP A 78 12.12 7.44 11.68
N CYS A 79 12.68 6.43 12.35
CA CYS A 79 14.12 6.18 12.40
C CYS A 79 14.68 5.48 11.15
N ASP A 80 13.83 4.89 10.29
CA ASP A 80 14.25 4.12 9.13
C ASP A 80 14.57 5.02 7.92
N LYS A 81 15.67 5.77 8.03
CA LYS A 81 16.14 6.66 6.96
C LYS A 81 16.73 5.91 5.77
N ASP A 82 17.34 4.77 6.01
CA ASP A 82 18.03 3.94 5.02
C ASP A 82 17.12 2.88 4.39
N ARG A 83 15.81 2.93 4.71
CA ARG A 83 14.78 2.11 4.06
C ARG A 83 14.97 0.61 4.26
N PHE A 84 15.30 0.20 5.48
CA PHE A 84 15.36 -1.21 5.88
C PHE A 84 14.06 -1.95 5.52
N VAL A 85 12.90 -1.35 5.82
CA VAL A 85 11.61 -2.01 5.56
C VAL A 85 11.39 -2.28 4.07
N ASP A 86 11.80 -1.36 3.18
CA ASP A 86 11.68 -1.58 1.73
C ASP A 86 12.64 -2.69 1.25
N ASP A 87 13.88 -2.72 1.72
CA ASP A 87 14.83 -3.79 1.41
C ASP A 87 14.32 -5.15 1.91
N TYR A 88 13.74 -5.19 3.11
CA TYR A 88 13.12 -6.38 3.67
C TYR A 88 11.91 -6.85 2.83
N MET A 89 11.02 -5.92 2.43
CA MET A 89 9.82 -6.25 1.67
C MET A 89 10.13 -6.75 0.26
N ARG A 90 11.16 -6.24 -0.39
CA ARG A 90 11.64 -6.74 -1.71
C ARG A 90 12.05 -8.19 -1.70
N LEU A 91 12.37 -8.79 -0.55
CA LEU A 91 12.61 -10.22 -0.44
C LEU A 91 11.39 -11.08 -0.77
N LYS A 92 10.18 -10.54 -0.72
CA LYS A 92 8.93 -11.26 -1.07
C LYS A 92 8.78 -11.53 -2.56
N LYS A 93 9.47 -10.80 -3.42
CA LYS A 93 9.35 -10.88 -4.89
C LYS A 93 7.90 -10.70 -5.40
N ASP A 94 7.12 -9.91 -4.69
CA ASP A 94 5.72 -9.59 -5.00
C ASP A 94 5.56 -8.25 -5.76
N GLY A 95 6.69 -7.64 -6.17
CA GLY A 95 6.69 -6.38 -6.88
C GLY A 95 6.72 -5.15 -5.97
N HIS A 96 7.09 -5.31 -4.69
CA HIS A 96 7.25 -4.16 -3.78
C HIS A 96 8.25 -3.14 -4.33
N ILE A 97 7.84 -1.88 -4.35
CA ILE A 97 8.66 -0.75 -4.81
C ILE A 97 9.09 0.10 -3.62
N LYS A 98 8.12 0.71 -2.91
CA LYS A 98 8.41 1.65 -1.84
C LYS A 98 7.21 1.86 -0.92
N PHE A 99 7.41 1.85 0.39
CA PHE A 99 6.45 2.41 1.34
C PHE A 99 6.62 3.94 1.44
N TYR A 100 5.52 4.65 1.54
CA TYR A 100 5.50 6.11 1.62
C TYR A 100 5.20 6.55 3.05
N THR A 101 5.93 7.57 3.51
CA THR A 101 5.61 8.27 4.77
C THR A 101 4.33 9.09 4.61
N LYS A 102 3.68 9.43 5.72
CA LYS A 102 2.52 10.35 5.71
C LYS A 102 2.85 11.67 5.00
N ARG A 103 4.05 12.23 5.24
CA ARG A 103 4.48 13.47 4.58
C ARG A 103 4.56 13.31 3.06
N GLU A 104 5.16 12.23 2.58
CA GLU A 104 5.23 11.96 1.14
C GLU A 104 3.82 11.82 0.53
N TRP A 105 2.86 11.17 1.21
CA TRP A 105 1.47 11.11 0.76
C TRP A 105 0.84 12.49 0.66
N VAL A 106 1.00 13.34 1.69
CA VAL A 106 0.50 14.71 1.67
C VAL A 106 1.11 15.50 0.51
N ASP A 107 2.44 15.40 0.31
CA ASP A 107 3.14 16.11 -0.76
C ASP A 107 2.68 15.64 -2.17
N ILE A 108 2.44 14.33 -2.36
CA ILE A 108 1.95 13.79 -3.65
C ILE A 108 0.50 14.20 -3.88
N CYS A 109 -0.37 14.00 -2.91
CA CYS A 109 -1.81 14.23 -3.04
C CYS A 109 -2.14 15.72 -3.24
N SER A 110 -1.41 16.62 -2.56
CA SER A 110 -1.64 18.06 -2.68
C SER A 110 -1.38 18.61 -4.09
N LYS A 111 -0.48 17.98 -4.88
CA LYS A 111 -0.18 18.38 -6.25
C LYS A 111 -1.39 18.30 -7.19
N CYS A 112 -2.37 17.49 -6.88
CA CYS A 112 -3.58 17.30 -7.68
C CYS A 112 -4.87 17.74 -6.96
N GLY A 113 -4.76 18.58 -5.93
CA GLY A 113 -5.92 19.20 -5.26
C GLY A 113 -6.58 18.29 -4.21
N LEU A 114 -5.87 17.27 -3.70
CA LEU A 114 -6.34 16.47 -2.58
C LEU A 114 -5.74 17.01 -1.27
N GLN A 115 -6.57 17.43 -0.34
CA GLN A 115 -6.16 17.95 0.97
C GLN A 115 -6.37 16.90 2.06
N LEU A 116 -5.42 16.81 3.00
CA LEU A 116 -5.53 15.96 4.18
C LEU A 116 -6.74 16.41 5.02
N SER A 117 -7.68 15.50 5.25
CA SER A 117 -8.86 15.72 6.08
C SER A 117 -8.75 15.05 7.45
N ASP A 118 -8.32 13.80 7.48
CA ASP A 118 -8.15 13.03 8.72
C ASP A 118 -7.09 11.94 8.57
N ASP A 119 -6.51 11.50 9.69
CA ASP A 119 -5.59 10.37 9.69
C ASP A 119 -5.46 9.67 11.05
N PHE A 120 -5.10 8.40 11.00
CA PHE A 120 -4.67 7.65 12.18
C PHE A 120 -3.65 6.57 11.78
N GLU A 121 -2.88 6.11 12.77
CA GLU A 121 -1.94 5.01 12.58
C GLU A 121 -2.49 3.72 13.19
N SER A 122 -2.18 2.59 12.56
CA SER A 122 -2.39 1.26 13.09
C SER A 122 -1.14 0.39 12.90
N LEU A 123 -1.10 -0.75 13.57
CA LEU A 123 0.00 -1.69 13.46
C LEU A 123 -0.51 -2.99 12.83
N ILE A 124 0.33 -3.61 12.01
CA ILE A 124 0.08 -4.93 11.47
C ILE A 124 1.33 -5.79 11.59
N ARG A 125 1.15 -7.10 11.80
CA ARG A 125 2.23 -8.06 11.89
C ARG A 125 2.02 -9.16 10.89
N PHE A 126 2.96 -9.29 9.94
CA PHE A 126 2.90 -10.30 8.90
C PHE A 126 3.99 -11.36 9.08
N PRO A 127 3.65 -12.66 8.96
CA PRO A 127 4.65 -13.71 8.84
C PRO A 127 5.27 -13.73 7.43
N LYS A 128 6.56 -14.02 7.37
CA LYS A 128 7.29 -14.30 6.14
C LYS A 128 8.00 -15.65 6.26
N LYS A 129 7.80 -16.55 5.30
CA LYS A 129 8.48 -17.84 5.29
C LYS A 129 9.98 -17.68 5.07
N LYS A 130 10.77 -18.46 5.77
CA LYS A 130 12.23 -18.48 5.73
C LYS A 130 12.80 -19.29 4.55
N ASP A 131 12.25 -19.19 3.37
CA ASP A 131 12.77 -19.85 2.17
C ASP A 131 13.96 -19.12 1.52
N THR A 132 14.30 -17.93 2.03
CA THR A 132 15.35 -17.05 1.51
C THR A 132 16.36 -16.62 2.60
N ALA A 133 16.65 -17.46 3.58
CA ALA A 133 17.46 -17.13 4.76
C ALA A 133 18.78 -16.39 4.45
N PHE A 134 19.53 -16.84 3.43
CA PHE A 134 20.80 -16.20 3.06
C PHE A 134 20.65 -14.74 2.58
N VAL A 135 19.56 -14.41 1.89
CA VAL A 135 19.31 -13.05 1.40
C VAL A 135 18.86 -12.16 2.56
N TYR A 136 18.11 -12.70 3.50
CA TYR A 136 17.64 -12.01 4.69
C TYR A 136 18.79 -11.55 5.59
N GLU A 137 19.73 -12.41 5.90
CA GLU A 137 20.91 -12.04 6.69
C GLU A 137 21.70 -10.88 6.07
N LYS A 138 21.83 -10.86 4.74
CA LYS A 138 22.47 -9.74 4.03
C LYS A 138 21.72 -8.41 4.18
N VAL A 139 20.40 -8.44 4.22
CA VAL A 139 19.61 -7.24 4.46
C VAL A 139 19.84 -6.73 5.88
N LEU A 140 19.82 -7.62 6.89
CA LEU A 140 20.09 -7.23 8.28
C LEU A 140 21.48 -6.60 8.46
N GLN A 141 22.51 -7.13 7.78
CA GLN A 141 23.89 -6.62 7.87
C GLN A 141 24.09 -5.22 7.28
N LYS A 142 23.17 -4.76 6.42
CA LYS A 142 23.26 -3.43 5.79
C LYS A 142 22.71 -2.31 6.64
N HIS A 143 21.86 -2.63 7.62
CA HIS A 143 21.07 -1.63 8.35
C HIS A 143 21.44 -1.60 9.82
N ASP A 144 21.23 -0.43 10.44
CA ASP A 144 21.46 -0.25 11.88
C ASP A 144 20.54 -1.15 12.70
N LYS A 145 21.13 -1.78 13.73
CA LYS A 145 20.39 -2.67 14.63
C LYS A 145 19.21 -1.95 15.32
N ALA A 146 19.37 -0.70 15.70
CA ALA A 146 18.29 0.06 16.32
C ALA A 146 17.11 0.28 15.39
N VAL A 147 17.37 0.46 14.07
CA VAL A 147 16.31 0.53 13.05
C VAL A 147 15.61 -0.80 12.91
N ILE A 148 16.35 -1.90 12.81
CA ILE A 148 15.79 -3.25 12.71
C ILE A 148 14.93 -3.56 13.94
N ASP A 149 15.44 -3.31 15.14
CA ASP A 149 14.75 -3.54 16.42
C ASP A 149 13.44 -2.73 16.51
N SER A 150 13.36 -1.56 15.86
CA SER A 150 12.14 -0.72 15.84
C SER A 150 10.95 -1.38 15.14
N TYR A 151 11.19 -2.41 14.34
CA TYR A 151 10.15 -3.20 13.66
C TYR A 151 9.73 -4.45 14.44
N ASP A 152 10.19 -4.61 15.68
CA ASP A 152 9.84 -5.74 16.54
C ASP A 152 10.00 -7.08 15.82
N LEU A 153 11.18 -7.25 15.20
CA LEU A 153 11.50 -8.45 14.43
C LEU A 153 11.51 -9.68 15.33
N LEU A 154 10.70 -10.67 14.99
CA LEU A 154 10.66 -11.97 15.66
C LEU A 154 10.99 -13.07 14.67
N GLU A 155 12.00 -13.85 15.00
CA GLU A 155 12.42 -15.01 14.23
C GLU A 155 11.98 -16.32 14.90
N THR A 156 11.33 -17.17 14.14
CA THR A 156 11.00 -18.56 14.51
C THR A 156 11.78 -19.53 13.62
N GLU A 157 11.65 -20.84 13.84
CA GLU A 157 12.27 -21.84 12.97
C GLU A 157 11.82 -21.72 11.49
N LYS A 158 10.56 -21.34 11.25
CA LYS A 158 9.93 -21.37 9.92
C LYS A 158 9.64 -20.01 9.34
N GLU A 159 9.48 -19.00 10.19
CA GLU A 159 8.95 -17.70 9.80
C GLU A 159 9.69 -16.55 10.48
N LEU A 160 9.67 -15.43 9.79
CA LEU A 160 10.07 -14.12 10.27
C LEU A 160 8.83 -13.26 10.36
N PHE A 161 8.70 -12.53 11.46
CA PHE A 161 7.62 -11.57 11.68
C PHE A 161 8.22 -10.18 11.78
N ILE A 162 7.57 -9.24 11.15
CA ILE A 162 7.86 -7.81 11.24
C ILE A 162 6.58 -7.08 11.62
N THR A 163 6.67 -6.10 12.51
CA THR A 163 5.55 -5.23 12.84
C THR A 163 5.67 -3.96 12.02
N GLU A 164 4.71 -3.72 11.14
CA GLU A 164 4.66 -2.56 10.26
C GLU A 164 3.67 -1.54 10.80
N ARG A 165 4.07 -0.27 10.81
CA ARG A 165 3.18 0.86 11.00
C ARG A 165 2.39 1.08 9.71
N VAL A 166 1.11 1.33 9.82
CA VAL A 166 0.20 1.57 8.70
C VAL A 166 -0.38 2.98 8.82
N ASN A 167 -0.16 3.79 7.82
CA ASN A 167 -0.86 5.05 7.66
C ASN A 167 -2.27 4.79 7.12
N ASN A 168 -3.27 5.30 7.82
CA ASN A 168 -4.66 5.36 7.38
C ASN A 168 -5.01 6.84 7.22
N ILE A 169 -5.13 7.30 5.98
CA ILE A 169 -5.20 8.72 5.65
C ILE A 169 -6.41 8.98 4.77
N LEU A 170 -7.22 9.97 5.15
CA LEU A 170 -8.33 10.48 4.37
C LEU A 170 -7.93 11.82 3.73
N PHE A 171 -8.09 11.91 2.42
CA PHE A 171 -7.95 13.14 1.65
C PHE A 171 -9.30 13.52 1.05
N GLU A 172 -9.58 14.80 0.94
CA GLU A 172 -10.74 15.35 0.24
C GLU A 172 -10.29 16.19 -0.96
N LYS A 173 -11.01 16.05 -2.07
CA LYS A 173 -10.78 16.85 -3.28
C LYS A 173 -11.42 18.22 -3.13
N VAL A 174 -10.62 19.27 -3.28
CA VAL A 174 -11.01 20.67 -3.17
C VAL A 174 -11.03 21.37 -4.51
#